data_cef442ab9f8870f88b3d54fc7ad7d140
#
_entry.id   cef442ab9f8870f88b3d54fc7ad7d140
#
_cell.length_a   1.000
_cell.length_b   1.000
_cell.length_c   1.000
_cell.angle_alpha   90.00
_cell.angle_beta   90.00
_cell.angle_gamma   90.00
#
_symmetry.space_group_name_H-M   'P 1'
#
loop_
_entity.id
_entity.type
_entity.pdbx_description
1 polymer ?
#
loop_
_entity_poly.entity_id
_entity_poly.type
_entity_poly.pdbx_seq_one_letter_code
_entity_poly.pdbx_strand_id
1 'polypeptide(L)'
;MSCKYEINNKTYFRKNAIATDDDIKRCLEFCWNMTYGMTGEHRDHRTGGVKKRNLEEIFQDIFIGKMGEIAFYRWCIDRGKAKISEVDFDCFSLGEWDSSDFILTKNNRVFKVAVKTTKSFGDLLLLEVNDWIVKDNKAIYIPNQDKQGNGFYDYIVFCRVKTNLPNIIKLHNMRKDLLSLPFIKSITVELQVVGLIENQELVEIINSGKYTIYQGDTLGKSTRIDADNYYIQSGSLSLR
;
A
#
# COMPACT_ATOMS: atom_id res chain seq x y z
N MET A 1 -24.10 16.34 -7.79
CA MET A 1 -24.70 15.54 -6.69
C MET A 1 -23.62 14.53 -6.29
N SER A 2 -23.30 14.40 -5.01
CA SER A 2 -22.35 13.36 -4.56
C SER A 2 -23.07 12.00 -4.59
N CYS A 3 -22.43 11.00 -5.23
CA CYS A 3 -22.94 9.64 -5.20
C CYS A 3 -22.56 8.96 -3.89
N LYS A 4 -23.38 8.02 -3.46
CA LYS A 4 -23.07 7.14 -2.32
C LYS A 4 -22.75 5.76 -2.87
N TYR A 5 -21.54 5.30 -2.61
CA TYR A 5 -21.09 3.97 -3.02
C TYR A 5 -21.26 2.97 -1.88
N GLU A 6 -21.81 1.81 -2.22
CA GLU A 6 -21.95 0.69 -1.30
C GLU A 6 -21.00 -0.45 -1.68
N ILE A 7 -20.28 -0.97 -0.68
CA ILE A 7 -19.43 -2.14 -0.86
C ILE A 7 -20.32 -3.37 -0.68
N ASN A 8 -20.57 -4.09 -1.75
CA ASN A 8 -21.43 -5.29 -1.79
C ASN A 8 -20.64 -6.60 -2.00
N ASN A 9 -19.36 -6.52 -2.35
CA ASN A 9 -18.49 -7.67 -2.53
C ASN A 9 -17.18 -7.48 -1.73
N LYS A 10 -17.14 -8.03 -0.51
CA LYS A 10 -16.02 -7.87 0.41
C LYS A 10 -15.52 -9.19 0.98
N THR A 11 -14.23 -9.25 1.20
CA THR A 11 -13.57 -10.31 1.97
C THR A 11 -13.38 -9.87 3.41
N TYR A 12 -13.77 -10.68 4.39
CA TYR A 12 -13.50 -10.39 5.80
C TYR A 12 -12.00 -10.43 6.08
N PHE A 13 -11.55 -9.57 7.01
CA PHE A 13 -10.16 -9.57 7.44
C PHE A 13 -9.80 -10.91 8.10
N ARG A 14 -8.78 -11.58 7.55
CA ARG A 14 -8.22 -12.82 8.10
C ARG A 14 -6.70 -12.76 7.99
N LYS A 15 -6.01 -12.76 9.13
CA LYS A 15 -4.54 -12.82 9.16
C LYS A 15 -4.04 -14.05 8.37
N ASN A 16 -3.13 -13.82 7.42
CA ASN A 16 -2.53 -14.88 6.59
C ASN A 16 -1.03 -14.66 6.30
N ALA A 17 -0.43 -13.67 6.97
CA ALA A 17 1.00 -13.44 7.01
C ALA A 17 1.40 -13.00 8.42
N ILE A 18 2.65 -13.25 8.81
CA ILE A 18 3.18 -12.99 10.16
C ILE A 18 4.44 -12.14 10.01
N ALA A 19 4.44 -10.95 10.65
CA ALA A 19 5.63 -10.15 10.81
C ALA A 19 6.44 -10.66 12.01
N THR A 20 7.76 -10.62 11.91
CA THR A 20 8.68 -10.86 13.04
C THR A 20 8.91 -9.57 13.82
N ASP A 21 9.47 -9.67 15.03
CA ASP A 21 9.89 -8.51 15.81
C ASP A 21 10.93 -7.67 15.03
N ASP A 22 11.80 -8.33 14.24
CA ASP A 22 12.78 -7.65 13.39
C ASP A 22 12.12 -6.87 12.24
N ASP A 23 11.10 -7.44 11.61
CA ASP A 23 10.31 -6.73 10.60
C ASP A 23 9.68 -5.45 11.18
N ILE A 24 9.09 -5.56 12.37
CA ILE A 24 8.47 -4.41 13.05
C ILE A 24 9.52 -3.37 13.39
N LYS A 25 10.68 -3.80 13.92
CA LYS A 25 11.79 -2.91 14.24
C LYS A 25 12.30 -2.16 13.01
N ARG A 26 12.66 -2.87 11.95
CA ARG A 26 13.13 -2.27 10.68
C ARG A 26 12.11 -1.30 10.10
N CYS A 27 10.83 -1.67 10.14
CA CYS A 27 9.75 -0.79 9.68
C CYS A 27 9.65 0.49 10.51
N LEU A 28 9.76 0.41 11.83
CA LEU A 28 9.73 1.60 12.70
C LEU A 28 10.95 2.51 12.46
N GLU A 29 12.15 1.93 12.30
CA GLU A 29 13.37 2.67 11.99
C GLU A 29 13.23 3.39 10.65
N PHE A 30 12.72 2.71 9.62
CA PHE A 30 12.42 3.32 8.34
C PHE A 30 11.41 4.48 8.46
N CYS A 31 10.28 4.25 9.15
CA CYS A 31 9.27 5.28 9.37
C CYS A 31 9.85 6.50 10.10
N TRP A 32 10.71 6.25 11.10
CA TRP A 32 11.38 7.32 11.83
C TRP A 32 12.29 8.13 10.91
N ASN A 33 13.13 7.46 10.15
CA ASN A 33 14.08 8.10 9.22
C ASN A 33 13.35 8.92 8.17
N MET A 34 12.29 8.39 7.59
CA MET A 34 11.45 9.06 6.60
C MET A 34 10.69 10.25 7.16
N THR A 35 10.32 10.26 8.46
CA THR A 35 9.44 11.30 9.03
C THR A 35 10.20 12.34 9.85
N TYR A 36 11.12 11.89 10.70
CA TYR A 36 11.84 12.74 11.66
C TYR A 36 13.36 12.78 11.45
N GLY A 37 13.90 11.79 10.73
CA GLY A 37 15.36 11.65 10.54
C GLY A 37 15.96 12.54 9.47
N MET A 38 15.15 13.25 8.70
CA MET A 38 15.55 14.10 7.57
C MET A 38 16.42 13.39 6.51
N THR A 39 16.36 12.04 6.47
CA THR A 39 17.14 11.22 5.52
C THR A 39 16.33 10.82 4.31
N GLY A 40 15.04 11.05 4.32
CA GLY A 40 14.12 10.84 3.20
C GLY A 40 13.11 11.98 3.12
N GLU A 41 12.52 12.15 1.96
CA GLU A 41 11.48 13.13 1.72
C GLU A 41 10.14 12.44 1.51
N HIS A 42 9.09 13.03 2.03
CA HIS A 42 7.71 12.53 1.88
C HIS A 42 6.80 13.65 1.40
N ARG A 43 5.71 13.28 0.73
CA ARG A 43 4.70 14.25 0.32
C ARG A 43 3.83 14.62 1.52
N ASP A 44 3.59 15.92 1.73
CA ASP A 44 2.67 16.44 2.76
C ASP A 44 1.21 15.98 2.54
N HIS A 45 0.85 15.65 1.31
CA HIS A 45 -0.48 15.22 0.90
C HIS A 45 -0.43 13.78 0.41
N ARG A 46 -1.56 13.06 0.52
CA ARG A 46 -1.76 11.84 -0.27
C ARG A 46 -1.74 12.21 -1.74
N THR A 47 -1.27 11.33 -2.59
CA THR A 47 -1.29 11.54 -4.04
C THR A 47 -2.72 11.92 -4.45
N GLY A 48 -2.90 13.07 -5.14
CA GLY A 48 -4.22 13.60 -5.53
C GLY A 48 -5.11 14.13 -4.41
N GLY A 49 -4.79 13.87 -3.14
CA GLY A 49 -5.58 14.33 -1.99
C GLY A 49 -5.31 15.79 -1.63
N VAL A 50 -6.33 16.49 -1.14
CA VAL A 50 -6.24 17.89 -0.69
C VAL A 50 -5.96 18.02 0.81
N LYS A 51 -6.08 16.93 1.58
CA LYS A 51 -5.88 16.95 3.04
C LYS A 51 -4.40 16.92 3.37
N LYS A 52 -3.90 18.01 3.98
CA LYS A 52 -2.55 18.05 4.57
C LYS A 52 -2.49 17.13 5.79
N ARG A 53 -1.48 16.25 5.85
CA ARG A 53 -1.23 15.33 6.97
C ARG A 53 -0.23 15.93 7.94
N ASN A 54 -0.38 15.66 9.23
CA ASN A 54 0.67 15.92 10.21
C ASN A 54 1.73 14.80 10.20
N LEU A 55 2.87 15.01 10.87
CA LEU A 55 3.98 14.06 10.89
C LEU A 55 3.59 12.71 11.51
N GLU A 56 2.70 12.70 12.51
CA GLU A 56 2.20 11.45 13.11
C GLU A 56 1.35 10.65 12.12
N GLU A 57 0.46 11.33 11.37
CA GLU A 57 -0.35 10.71 10.32
C GLU A 57 0.55 10.14 9.20
N ILE A 58 1.59 10.88 8.81
CA ILE A 58 2.57 10.45 7.81
C ILE A 58 3.32 9.21 8.29
N PHE A 59 3.83 9.23 9.53
CA PHE A 59 4.51 8.08 10.13
C PHE A 59 3.62 6.82 10.12
N GLN A 60 2.35 6.97 10.54
CA GLN A 60 1.39 5.87 10.56
C GLN A 60 1.09 5.34 9.15
N ASP A 61 0.93 6.22 8.17
CA ASP A 61 0.66 5.83 6.78
C ASP A 61 1.87 5.10 6.17
N ILE A 62 3.11 5.57 6.43
CA ILE A 62 4.36 4.89 6.02
C ILE A 62 4.44 3.51 6.67
N PHE A 63 4.16 3.41 7.99
CA PHE A 63 4.16 2.14 8.70
C PHE A 63 3.17 1.15 8.09
N ILE A 64 1.94 1.57 7.84
CA ILE A 64 0.91 0.73 7.21
C ILE A 64 1.35 0.27 5.81
N GLY A 65 1.90 1.18 5.00
CA GLY A 65 2.42 0.85 3.66
C GLY A 65 3.50 -0.22 3.72
N LYS A 66 4.54 0.04 4.51
CA LYS A 66 5.69 -0.88 4.63
C LYS A 66 5.32 -2.22 5.28
N MET A 67 4.38 -2.25 6.24
CA MET A 67 3.84 -3.50 6.78
C MET A 67 3.04 -4.30 5.73
N GLY A 68 2.44 -3.66 4.74
CA GLY A 68 1.81 -4.34 3.61
C GLY A 68 2.83 -5.00 2.68
N GLU A 69 3.96 -4.35 2.42
CA GLU A 69 5.08 -4.96 1.67
C GLU A 69 5.63 -6.18 2.44
N ILE A 70 5.87 -6.05 3.75
CA ILE A 70 6.27 -7.16 4.61
C ILE A 70 5.24 -8.30 4.59
N ALA A 71 3.93 -7.96 4.59
CA ALA A 71 2.88 -8.97 4.49
C ALA A 71 3.01 -9.81 3.22
N PHE A 72 3.19 -9.16 2.07
CA PHE A 72 3.34 -9.87 0.80
C PHE A 72 4.64 -10.67 0.74
N TYR A 73 5.76 -10.11 1.19
CA TYR A 73 7.05 -10.79 1.27
C TYR A 73 6.94 -12.07 2.11
N ARG A 74 6.46 -11.98 3.36
CA ARG A 74 6.29 -13.12 4.25
C ARG A 74 5.32 -14.16 3.68
N TRP A 75 4.23 -13.70 3.09
CA TRP A 75 3.26 -14.58 2.42
C TRP A 75 3.88 -15.37 1.26
N CYS A 76 4.80 -14.79 0.50
CA CYS A 76 5.53 -15.48 -0.57
C CYS A 76 6.54 -16.47 -0.01
N ILE A 77 7.34 -16.06 0.99
CA ILE A 77 8.37 -16.92 1.62
C ILE A 77 7.73 -18.16 2.24
N ASP A 78 6.66 -17.99 3.02
CA ASP A 78 5.98 -19.10 3.70
C ASP A 78 5.43 -20.15 2.72
N ARG A 79 5.09 -19.74 1.50
CA ARG A 79 4.58 -20.65 0.45
C ARG A 79 5.64 -21.26 -0.44
N GLY A 80 6.83 -20.70 -0.49
CA GLY A 80 7.96 -21.22 -1.26
C GLY A 80 7.73 -21.39 -2.77
N LYS A 81 6.68 -20.76 -3.33
CA LYS A 81 6.27 -20.96 -4.72
C LYS A 81 6.99 -20.08 -5.74
N ALA A 82 7.68 -19.05 -5.27
CA ALA A 82 8.39 -18.09 -6.11
C ALA A 82 9.58 -17.50 -5.33
N LYS A 83 10.61 -17.06 -6.05
CA LYS A 83 11.67 -16.24 -5.47
C LYS A 83 11.22 -14.78 -5.52
N ILE A 84 11.30 -14.09 -4.40
CA ILE A 84 10.94 -12.68 -4.26
C ILE A 84 12.15 -11.87 -3.81
N SER A 85 12.29 -10.63 -4.28
CA SER A 85 13.29 -9.69 -3.76
C SER A 85 13.01 -9.36 -2.28
N GLU A 86 14.01 -8.89 -1.56
CA GLU A 86 13.83 -8.42 -0.18
C GLU A 86 12.96 -7.17 -0.13
N VAL A 87 12.39 -6.90 1.05
CA VAL A 87 11.72 -5.62 1.31
C VAL A 87 12.77 -4.52 1.34
N ASP A 88 12.58 -3.49 0.53
CA ASP A 88 13.43 -2.32 0.51
C ASP A 88 13.12 -1.39 1.70
N PHE A 89 14.15 -0.97 2.42
CA PHE A 89 14.09 0.01 3.50
C PHE A 89 15.00 1.21 3.24
N ASP A 90 15.50 1.38 2.02
CA ASP A 90 16.28 2.54 1.64
C ASP A 90 15.39 3.79 1.61
N CYS A 91 15.95 4.90 2.07
CA CYS A 91 15.29 6.19 2.10
C CYS A 91 15.73 6.98 0.86
N PHE A 92 14.77 7.35 0.02
CA PHE A 92 15.02 8.10 -1.20
C PHE A 92 14.56 9.56 -1.08
N SER A 93 15.19 10.44 -1.86
CA SER A 93 14.75 11.82 -2.02
C SER A 93 13.46 11.92 -2.84
N LEU A 94 12.71 13.01 -2.67
CA LEU A 94 11.52 13.30 -3.48
C LEU A 94 11.86 13.21 -4.97
N GLY A 95 11.11 12.35 -5.64
CA GLY A 95 11.32 12.13 -7.06
C GLY A 95 12.27 11.00 -7.39
N GLU A 96 12.88 10.30 -6.41
CA GLU A 96 13.58 9.02 -6.60
C GLU A 96 12.67 7.89 -6.15
N TRP A 97 12.11 7.14 -7.08
CA TRP A 97 11.15 6.07 -6.84
C TRP A 97 11.71 4.76 -7.38
N ASP A 98 11.52 3.70 -6.64
CA ASP A 98 11.77 2.37 -7.15
C ASP A 98 10.84 2.04 -8.31
N SER A 99 11.37 1.28 -9.26
CA SER A 99 10.58 0.84 -10.41
C SER A 99 9.47 -0.16 -10.05
N SER A 100 9.53 -0.75 -8.86
CA SER A 100 8.54 -1.69 -8.32
C SER A 100 8.86 -1.98 -6.85
N ASP A 101 7.84 -2.33 -6.04
CA ASP A 101 8.05 -2.73 -4.65
C ASP A 101 8.76 -4.10 -4.56
N PHE A 102 8.49 -5.00 -5.53
CA PHE A 102 9.12 -6.31 -5.60
C PHE A 102 9.38 -6.78 -7.03
N ILE A 103 10.46 -7.56 -7.13
CA ILE A 103 10.74 -8.44 -8.27
C ILE A 103 10.42 -9.88 -7.85
N LEU A 104 9.47 -10.50 -8.53
CA LEU A 104 9.07 -11.88 -8.31
C LEU A 104 9.57 -12.75 -9.46
N THR A 105 10.25 -13.85 -9.15
CA THR A 105 10.69 -14.83 -10.16
C THR A 105 9.98 -16.15 -9.96
N LYS A 106 9.23 -16.60 -10.98
CA LYS A 106 8.50 -17.88 -10.98
C LYS A 106 8.65 -18.53 -12.37
N ASN A 107 9.01 -19.79 -12.41
CA ASN A 107 9.19 -20.55 -13.66
C ASN A 107 10.11 -19.82 -14.68
N ASN A 108 11.23 -19.27 -14.24
CA ASN A 108 12.20 -18.48 -15.03
C ASN A 108 11.60 -17.21 -15.68
N ARG A 109 10.44 -16.76 -15.22
CA ARG A 109 9.86 -15.48 -15.62
C ARG A 109 9.98 -14.49 -14.48
N VAL A 110 10.27 -13.24 -14.82
CA VAL A 110 10.41 -12.12 -13.90
C VAL A 110 9.18 -11.24 -13.99
N PHE A 111 8.62 -10.89 -12.84
CA PHE A 111 7.43 -10.06 -12.73
C PHE A 111 7.70 -8.88 -11.80
N LYS A 112 7.22 -7.70 -12.19
CA LYS A 112 7.22 -6.50 -11.37
C LYS A 112 5.91 -6.40 -10.58
N VAL A 113 6.03 -6.22 -9.28
CA VAL A 113 4.87 -6.20 -8.37
C VAL A 113 4.84 -4.89 -7.61
N ALA A 114 3.67 -4.25 -7.59
CA ALA A 114 3.36 -3.15 -6.70
C ALA A 114 2.45 -3.64 -5.55
N VAL A 115 2.67 -3.14 -4.34
CA VAL A 115 1.84 -3.42 -3.17
C VAL A 115 1.05 -2.18 -2.79
N LYS A 116 -0.26 -2.32 -2.67
CA LYS A 116 -1.15 -1.27 -2.16
C LYS A 116 -1.76 -1.74 -0.85
N THR A 117 -1.68 -0.89 0.16
CA THR A 117 -2.04 -1.28 1.52
C THR A 117 -3.06 -0.33 2.11
N THR A 118 -3.97 -0.89 2.88
CA THR A 118 -4.93 -0.14 3.69
C THR A 118 -5.06 -0.72 5.10
N LYS A 119 -5.80 -0.02 5.96
CA LYS A 119 -6.16 -0.51 7.30
C LYS A 119 -7.11 -1.70 7.19
N SER A 120 -7.18 -2.53 8.22
CA SER A 120 -7.92 -3.80 8.25
C SER A 120 -9.41 -3.69 7.89
N PHE A 121 -10.00 -2.52 8.04
CA PHE A 121 -11.40 -2.24 7.70
C PHE A 121 -11.61 -1.70 6.28
N GLY A 122 -10.52 -1.46 5.53
CA GLY A 122 -10.62 -0.99 4.14
C GLY A 122 -10.93 -2.15 3.19
N ASP A 123 -12.03 -2.03 2.48
CA ASP A 123 -12.55 -3.08 1.59
C ASP A 123 -12.36 -2.76 0.10
N LEU A 124 -11.67 -1.65 -0.21
CA LEU A 124 -11.39 -1.24 -1.59
C LEU A 124 -9.88 -1.09 -1.81
N LEU A 125 -9.40 -1.66 -2.90
CA LEU A 125 -8.18 -1.22 -3.55
C LEU A 125 -8.53 0.03 -4.34
N LEU A 126 -7.91 1.17 -3.98
CA LEU A 126 -8.10 2.47 -4.64
C LEU A 126 -6.83 2.83 -5.40
N LEU A 127 -6.99 3.24 -6.65
CA LEU A 127 -5.91 3.65 -7.55
C LEU A 127 -6.30 5.01 -8.15
N GLU A 128 -5.55 6.06 -7.85
CA GLU A 128 -5.87 7.41 -8.31
C GLU A 128 -5.87 7.50 -9.83
N VAL A 129 -6.95 8.04 -10.39
CA VAL A 129 -7.14 8.09 -11.86
C VAL A 129 -5.99 8.80 -12.55
N ASN A 130 -5.50 9.92 -11.98
CA ASN A 130 -4.44 10.72 -12.55
C ASN A 130 -3.05 10.05 -12.54
N ASP A 131 -2.90 8.97 -11.79
CA ASP A 131 -1.64 8.23 -11.70
C ASP A 131 -1.49 7.16 -12.80
N TRP A 132 -2.53 6.91 -13.59
CA TRP A 132 -2.55 5.81 -14.54
C TRP A 132 -2.95 6.23 -15.94
N ILE A 133 -2.25 5.68 -16.94
CA ILE A 133 -2.64 5.76 -18.35
C ILE A 133 -2.63 4.36 -18.96
N VAL A 134 -3.45 4.16 -19.99
CA VAL A 134 -3.37 2.96 -20.83
C VAL A 134 -2.63 3.31 -22.12
N LYS A 135 -1.50 2.62 -22.35
CA LYS A 135 -0.69 2.76 -23.57
C LYS A 135 -0.26 1.37 -24.04
N ASP A 136 -0.40 1.10 -25.33
CA ASP A 136 -0.05 -0.19 -25.96
C ASP A 136 -0.65 -1.39 -25.20
N ASN A 137 -1.92 -1.27 -24.83
CA ASN A 137 -2.68 -2.25 -24.04
C ASN A 137 -2.04 -2.62 -22.69
N LYS A 138 -1.35 -1.67 -22.07
CA LYS A 138 -0.75 -1.78 -20.73
C LYS A 138 -1.17 -0.60 -19.87
N ALA A 139 -1.50 -0.88 -18.63
CA ALA A 139 -1.70 0.15 -17.61
C ALA A 139 -0.31 0.58 -17.08
N ILE A 140 -0.01 1.86 -17.20
CA ILE A 140 1.28 2.45 -16.84
C ILE A 140 1.06 3.43 -15.68
N TYR A 141 1.86 3.31 -14.65
CA TYR A 141 1.89 4.21 -13.50
C TYR A 141 2.74 5.43 -13.81
N ILE A 142 2.12 6.57 -14.01
CA ILE A 142 2.75 7.81 -14.50
C ILE A 142 3.88 8.30 -13.57
N PRO A 143 3.74 8.32 -12.23
CA PRO A 143 4.78 8.83 -11.34
C PRO A 143 6.14 8.14 -11.48
N ASN A 144 6.17 6.89 -11.98
CA ASN A 144 7.40 6.13 -12.19
C ASN A 144 7.86 6.12 -13.66
N GLN A 145 7.09 6.71 -14.58
CA GLN A 145 7.38 6.66 -16.03
C GLN A 145 8.66 7.43 -16.38
N ASP A 146 8.89 8.60 -15.76
CA ASP A 146 9.91 9.56 -16.20
C ASP A 146 11.35 9.12 -15.91
N LYS A 147 11.57 8.21 -14.99
CA LYS A 147 12.93 7.87 -14.53
C LYS A 147 13.56 6.66 -15.20
N GLN A 148 12.75 5.71 -15.68
CA GLN A 148 13.26 4.50 -16.34
C GLN A 148 12.41 4.08 -17.55
N GLY A 149 11.45 4.92 -17.98
CA GLY A 149 10.53 4.61 -19.08
C GLY A 149 9.56 3.45 -18.78
N ASN A 150 9.23 3.18 -17.51
CA ASN A 150 8.81 1.85 -17.13
C ASN A 150 7.88 1.77 -15.90
N GLY A 151 6.90 2.65 -15.78
CA GLY A 151 5.85 2.57 -14.76
C GLY A 151 4.93 1.35 -14.89
N PHE A 152 5.43 0.23 -15.44
CA PHE A 152 4.67 -0.99 -15.66
C PHE A 152 4.83 -1.96 -14.49
N TYR A 153 3.70 -2.49 -14.01
CA TYR A 153 3.65 -3.58 -13.06
C TYR A 153 2.87 -4.74 -13.67
N ASP A 154 3.40 -5.97 -13.52
CA ASP A 154 2.67 -7.18 -13.92
C ASP A 154 1.49 -7.44 -12.99
N TYR A 155 1.70 -7.17 -11.70
CA TYR A 155 0.71 -7.39 -10.64
C TYR A 155 0.63 -6.20 -9.68
N ILE A 156 -0.59 -5.92 -9.23
CA ILE A 156 -0.86 -5.06 -8.07
C ILE A 156 -1.46 -5.93 -6.97
N VAL A 157 -0.77 -5.99 -5.84
CA VAL A 157 -1.20 -6.76 -4.67
C VAL A 157 -1.89 -5.84 -3.68
N PHE A 158 -3.02 -6.27 -3.15
CA PHE A 158 -3.75 -5.58 -2.12
C PHE A 158 -3.55 -6.23 -0.76
N CYS A 159 -3.07 -5.43 0.20
CA CYS A 159 -2.81 -5.84 1.56
C CYS A 159 -3.64 -5.04 2.56
N ARG A 160 -3.94 -5.65 3.71
CA ARG A 160 -4.57 -5.00 4.85
C ARG A 160 -3.76 -5.21 6.11
N VAL A 161 -3.66 -4.14 6.93
CA VAL A 161 -2.90 -4.14 8.18
C VAL A 161 -3.81 -3.71 9.32
N LYS A 162 -3.82 -4.51 10.40
CA LYS A 162 -4.43 -4.15 11.68
C LYS A 162 -3.32 -3.98 12.71
N THR A 163 -3.28 -2.84 13.38
CA THR A 163 -2.25 -2.54 14.37
C THR A 163 -2.80 -1.62 15.46
N ASN A 164 -2.22 -1.71 16.65
CA ASN A 164 -2.49 -0.80 17.77
C ASN A 164 -1.55 0.42 17.78
N LEU A 165 -0.61 0.52 16.82
CA LEU A 165 0.39 1.61 16.76
C LEU A 165 -0.18 3.01 16.96
N PRO A 166 -1.31 3.41 16.31
CA PRO A 166 -1.88 4.75 16.51
C PRO A 166 -2.23 5.08 17.96
N ASN A 167 -2.66 4.08 18.73
CA ASN A 167 -2.99 4.27 20.15
C ASN A 167 -1.74 4.38 21.01
N ILE A 168 -0.73 3.55 20.71
CA ILE A 168 0.55 3.55 21.43
C ILE A 168 1.31 4.85 21.21
N ILE A 169 1.37 5.35 19.98
CA ILE A 169 2.02 6.64 19.66
C ILE A 169 1.41 7.78 20.46
N LYS A 170 0.09 7.86 20.55
CA LYS A 170 -0.61 8.88 21.34
C LYS A 170 -0.28 8.83 22.83
N LEU A 171 -0.09 7.61 23.38
CA LEU A 171 0.24 7.44 24.80
C LEU A 171 1.68 7.83 25.13
N HIS A 172 2.60 7.70 24.19
CA HIS A 172 4.04 7.79 24.46
C HIS A 172 4.72 9.06 23.91
N ASN A 173 3.99 9.97 23.24
CA ASN A 173 4.59 11.16 22.61
C ASN A 173 5.84 10.81 21.80
N MET A 174 5.69 10.63 20.49
CA MET A 174 6.75 10.18 19.56
C MET A 174 8.17 10.66 19.90
N ARG A 175 9.01 9.73 20.37
CA ARG A 175 10.44 9.96 20.69
C ARG A 175 11.28 8.83 20.08
N LYS A 176 12.56 9.11 19.84
CA LYS A 176 13.48 8.10 19.26
C LYS A 176 13.70 6.87 20.17
N ASP A 177 13.54 7.02 21.47
CA ASP A 177 13.61 5.93 22.46
C ASP A 177 12.45 4.91 22.34
N LEU A 178 11.38 5.25 21.59
CA LEU A 178 10.30 4.34 21.25
C LEU A 178 10.76 3.18 20.31
N LEU A 179 11.97 3.23 19.74
CA LEU A 179 12.56 2.12 19.01
C LEU A 179 13.18 1.05 19.94
N SER A 180 12.95 1.15 21.22
CA SER A 180 13.40 0.16 22.20
C SER A 180 12.65 -1.17 22.07
N LEU A 181 13.30 -2.27 22.46
CA LEU A 181 12.71 -3.60 22.41
C LEU A 181 11.38 -3.74 23.19
N PRO A 182 11.21 -3.14 24.40
CA PRO A 182 9.92 -3.16 25.09
C PRO A 182 8.80 -2.48 24.30
N PHE A 183 9.11 -1.38 23.61
CA PHE A 183 8.13 -0.69 22.78
C PHE A 183 7.74 -1.55 21.56
N ILE A 184 8.72 -2.13 20.85
CA ILE A 184 8.48 -3.01 19.71
C ILE A 184 7.55 -4.15 20.10
N LYS A 185 7.79 -4.81 21.26
CA LYS A 185 6.96 -5.88 21.76
C LYS A 185 5.55 -5.46 22.19
N SER A 186 5.32 -4.17 22.42
CA SER A 186 3.98 -3.64 22.75
C SER A 186 3.12 -3.42 21.49
N ILE A 187 3.75 -3.41 20.30
CA ILE A 187 3.06 -3.23 19.03
C ILE A 187 2.48 -4.56 18.58
N THR A 188 1.19 -4.56 18.33
CA THR A 188 0.50 -5.69 17.71
C THR A 188 0.28 -5.41 16.25
N VAL A 189 0.61 -6.39 15.39
CA VAL A 189 0.41 -6.33 13.95
C VAL A 189 -0.24 -7.62 13.46
N GLU A 190 -1.35 -7.48 12.77
CA GLU A 190 -1.99 -8.57 12.05
C GLU A 190 -2.00 -8.21 10.56
N LEU A 191 -1.51 -9.11 9.71
CA LEU A 191 -1.28 -8.87 8.29
C LEU A 191 -2.17 -9.77 7.43
N GLN A 192 -2.73 -9.19 6.38
CA GLN A 192 -3.48 -9.93 5.37
C GLN A 192 -3.05 -9.51 3.96
N VAL A 193 -2.66 -10.48 3.15
CA VAL A 193 -2.66 -10.38 1.70
C VAL A 193 -4.08 -10.76 1.23
N VAL A 194 -4.79 -9.80 0.66
CA VAL A 194 -6.19 -9.98 0.24
C VAL A 194 -6.26 -10.70 -1.12
N GLY A 195 -5.45 -10.24 -2.06
CA GLY A 195 -5.39 -10.77 -3.41
C GLY A 195 -4.61 -9.83 -4.32
N LEU A 196 -4.65 -10.12 -5.59
CA LEU A 196 -3.96 -9.34 -6.61
C LEU A 196 -4.84 -9.15 -7.85
N ILE A 197 -4.46 -8.16 -8.67
CA ILE A 197 -4.92 -7.99 -10.05
C ILE A 197 -3.73 -8.04 -11.00
N GLU A 198 -3.95 -8.54 -12.20
CA GLU A 198 -3.00 -8.49 -13.30
C GLU A 198 -3.09 -7.13 -14.03
N ASN A 199 -2.02 -6.72 -14.69
CA ASN A 199 -2.01 -5.49 -15.46
C ASN A 199 -3.15 -5.44 -16.50
N GLN A 200 -3.43 -6.56 -17.16
CA GLN A 200 -4.52 -6.65 -18.14
C GLN A 200 -5.89 -6.43 -17.50
N GLU A 201 -6.15 -6.96 -16.29
CA GLU A 201 -7.39 -6.71 -15.56
C GLU A 201 -7.53 -5.21 -15.20
N LEU A 202 -6.40 -4.53 -14.86
CA LEU A 202 -6.41 -3.08 -14.64
C LEU A 202 -6.72 -2.29 -15.92
N VAL A 203 -6.18 -2.72 -17.07
CA VAL A 203 -6.52 -2.12 -18.37
C VAL A 203 -8.03 -2.19 -18.63
N GLU A 204 -8.65 -3.34 -18.36
CA GLU A 204 -10.10 -3.52 -18.53
C GLU A 204 -10.90 -2.61 -17.59
N ILE A 205 -10.48 -2.47 -16.33
CA ILE A 205 -11.09 -1.59 -15.33
C ILE A 205 -11.04 -0.14 -15.82
N ILE A 206 -9.86 0.34 -16.23
CA ILE A 206 -9.66 1.71 -16.72
C ILE A 206 -10.53 1.98 -17.96
N ASN A 207 -10.47 1.10 -18.95
CA ASN A 207 -11.17 1.28 -20.22
C ASN A 207 -12.70 1.16 -20.09
N SER A 208 -13.18 0.43 -19.09
CA SER A 208 -14.64 0.27 -18.87
C SER A 208 -15.33 1.56 -18.44
N GLY A 209 -14.61 2.46 -17.75
CA GLY A 209 -15.17 3.66 -17.11
C GLY A 209 -16.21 3.40 -16.01
N LYS A 210 -16.45 2.13 -15.64
CA LYS A 210 -17.51 1.74 -14.70
C LYS A 210 -17.06 1.70 -13.24
N TYR A 211 -15.76 1.53 -13.02
CA TYR A 211 -15.18 1.31 -11.70
C TYR A 211 -14.46 2.55 -11.19
N THR A 212 -15.11 3.70 -11.34
CA THR A 212 -14.57 4.98 -10.87
C THR A 212 -15.45 5.55 -9.76
N ILE A 213 -14.83 6.00 -8.68
CA ILE A 213 -15.43 6.76 -7.60
C ILE A 213 -14.80 8.16 -7.61
N TYR A 214 -15.62 9.19 -7.56
CA TYR A 214 -15.18 10.55 -7.80
C TYR A 214 -14.91 11.31 -6.51
N GLN A 215 -14.06 12.32 -6.61
CA GLN A 215 -13.81 13.26 -5.51
C GLN A 215 -15.13 13.87 -5.02
N GLY A 216 -15.30 13.85 -3.70
CA GLY A 216 -16.52 14.34 -3.06
C GLY A 216 -17.62 13.31 -2.88
N ASP A 217 -17.51 12.15 -3.50
CA ASP A 217 -18.41 11.02 -3.27
C ASP A 217 -18.26 10.47 -1.84
N THR A 218 -19.27 9.76 -1.39
CA THR A 218 -19.29 9.17 -0.05
C THR A 218 -19.22 7.65 -0.14
N LEU A 219 -18.23 7.07 0.53
CA LEU A 219 -18.08 5.63 0.69
C LEU A 219 -18.65 5.20 2.05
N GLY A 220 -19.59 4.26 2.02
CA GLY A 220 -20.25 3.77 3.23
C GLY A 220 -21.04 4.87 3.94
N LYS A 221 -20.82 5.01 5.27
CA LYS A 221 -21.61 5.94 6.09
C LYS A 221 -21.09 7.38 6.03
N SER A 222 -19.78 7.60 5.95
CA SER A 222 -19.20 8.93 6.18
C SER A 222 -17.81 9.18 5.56
N THR A 223 -17.21 8.19 4.91
CA THR A 223 -15.88 8.39 4.30
C THR A 223 -16.02 9.17 3.02
N ARG A 224 -15.53 10.41 3.00
CA ARG A 224 -15.50 11.24 1.81
C ARG A 224 -14.25 10.94 0.99
N ILE A 225 -14.45 10.73 -0.30
CA ILE A 225 -13.37 10.49 -1.27
C ILE A 225 -12.71 11.84 -1.59
N ASP A 226 -11.39 11.88 -1.52
CA ASP A 226 -10.56 13.08 -1.65
C ASP A 226 -9.90 13.24 -3.04
N ALA A 227 -9.95 12.20 -3.88
CA ALA A 227 -9.49 12.20 -5.26
C ALA A 227 -10.31 11.22 -6.10
N ASP A 228 -10.32 11.40 -7.43
CA ASP A 228 -10.92 10.41 -8.34
C ASP A 228 -10.09 9.13 -8.31
N ASN A 229 -10.75 7.98 -8.10
CA ASN A 229 -10.08 6.69 -8.00
C ASN A 229 -10.77 5.62 -8.85
N TYR A 230 -9.98 4.79 -9.52
CA TYR A 230 -10.43 3.46 -9.89
C TYR A 230 -10.53 2.62 -8.60
N TYR A 231 -11.55 1.77 -8.51
CA TYR A 231 -11.73 0.94 -7.34
C TYR A 231 -11.97 -0.52 -7.68
N ILE A 232 -11.40 -1.40 -6.85
CA ILE A 232 -11.67 -2.83 -6.89
C ILE A 232 -12.10 -3.27 -5.49
N GLN A 233 -13.24 -3.96 -5.40
CA GLN A 233 -13.74 -4.47 -4.13
C GLN A 233 -12.92 -5.69 -3.68
N SER A 234 -12.65 -5.81 -2.39
CA SER A 234 -11.79 -6.85 -1.84
C SER A 234 -12.28 -8.28 -2.13
N GLY A 235 -13.58 -8.48 -2.29
CA GLY A 235 -14.16 -9.77 -2.64
C GLY A 235 -13.97 -10.17 -4.12
N SER A 236 -13.57 -9.24 -4.98
CA SER A 236 -13.25 -9.51 -6.39
C SER A 236 -11.79 -9.91 -6.59
N LEU A 237 -10.96 -9.77 -5.57
CA LEU A 237 -9.53 -10.12 -5.62
C LEU A 237 -9.32 -11.58 -5.22
N SER A 238 -8.36 -12.24 -5.84
CA SER A 238 -8.00 -13.63 -5.54
C SER A 238 -6.49 -13.80 -5.33
N LEU A 239 -6.14 -14.81 -4.52
CA LEU A 239 -4.77 -15.28 -4.36
C LEU A 239 -4.55 -16.44 -5.34
N ARG A 240 -3.77 -16.21 -6.39
CA ARG A 240 -3.47 -17.17 -7.47
C ARG A 240 -2.17 -17.95 -7.22
#